data_88b86b32af4dd91708e8850fe7f2a59a
#
_entry.id   88b86b32af4dd91708e8850fe7f2a59a
#
_cell.length_a   1.000
_cell.length_b   1.000
_cell.length_c   1.000
_cell.angle_alpha   90.00
_cell.angle_beta   90.00
_cell.angle_gamma   90.00
#
_symmetry.space_group_name_H-M   'P 1'
#
loop_
_entity.id
_entity.type
_entity.pdbx_description
1 polymer ?
#
loop_
_entity_poly.entity_id
_entity_poly.type
_entity_poly.pdbx_seq_one_letter_code
_entity_poly.pdbx_strand_id
1 'polypeptide(L)'
;MTTKILIVTGDAAESLEVLYPYQRLREEGYEVHIAAPARKQLRFVVHDFEPGFDTYTEKPGYTWPADLAFSEVDPGAYAAVVIPGGRAPEYLRNDPELRKILKSFFDTDKPVAQICHGPLLTAAVDGLSGRRVTAYPALELDMQSAGATFQDTEAVVDGTLVSSRAWPDHPAWMREFLKVLRTKAPAT
;
A
#
# COMPACT_ATOMS: atom_id res chain seq x y z
N MET A 1 19.38 14.97 5.32
CA MET A 1 18.16 14.55 6.09
C MET A 1 17.72 13.22 5.51
N THR A 2 17.37 12.25 6.36
CA THR A 2 16.98 10.91 5.91
C THR A 2 15.69 10.97 5.06
N THR A 3 15.67 10.29 3.92
CA THR A 3 14.49 10.21 3.05
C THR A 3 13.38 9.43 3.74
N LYS A 4 12.18 10.03 3.82
CA LYS A 4 11.03 9.48 4.55
C LYS A 4 10.04 8.78 3.62
N ILE A 5 9.55 7.62 4.04
CA ILE A 5 8.48 6.87 3.37
C ILE A 5 7.31 6.70 4.34
N LEU A 6 6.10 6.91 3.82
CA LEU A 6 4.86 6.75 4.56
C LEU A 6 4.25 5.38 4.24
N ILE A 7 3.81 4.65 5.26
CA ILE A 7 2.89 3.51 5.11
C ILE A 7 1.53 3.94 5.65
N VAL A 8 0.49 3.88 4.83
CA VAL A 8 -0.89 4.19 5.25
C VAL A 8 -1.66 2.91 5.47
N THR A 9 -2.21 2.72 6.66
CA THR A 9 -2.88 1.47 7.02
C THR A 9 -3.88 1.67 8.17
N GLY A 10 -4.44 0.57 8.70
CA GLY A 10 -5.38 0.57 9.81
C GLY A 10 -5.55 -0.82 10.42
N ASP A 11 -6.54 -0.98 11.30
CA ASP A 11 -6.91 -2.29 11.80
C ASP A 11 -7.33 -3.23 10.66
N ALA A 12 -7.12 -4.51 10.84
CA ALA A 12 -7.40 -5.57 9.86
C ALA A 12 -6.58 -5.44 8.55
N ALA A 13 -5.44 -4.74 8.57
CA ALA A 13 -4.45 -4.87 7.51
C ALA A 13 -3.77 -6.25 7.57
N GLU A 14 -3.35 -6.78 6.43
CA GLU A 14 -2.57 -8.03 6.41
C GLU A 14 -1.18 -7.77 7.00
N SER A 15 -0.78 -8.60 7.99
CA SER A 15 0.43 -8.41 8.78
C SER A 15 1.71 -8.31 7.95
N LEU A 16 1.89 -9.22 6.99
CA LEU A 16 3.11 -9.27 6.18
C LEU A 16 3.16 -8.10 5.19
N GLU A 17 2.01 -7.66 4.69
CA GLU A 17 1.93 -6.54 3.74
C GLU A 17 2.28 -5.19 4.37
N VAL A 18 2.20 -5.08 5.70
CA VAL A 18 2.67 -3.92 6.46
C VAL A 18 4.13 -4.11 6.91
N LEU A 19 4.43 -5.24 7.56
CA LEU A 19 5.71 -5.42 8.26
C LEU A 19 6.87 -5.69 7.31
N TYR A 20 6.64 -6.42 6.21
CA TYR A 20 7.70 -6.66 5.23
C TYR A 20 8.21 -5.37 4.58
N PRO A 21 7.37 -4.52 3.95
CA PRO A 21 7.86 -3.25 3.41
C PRO A 21 8.44 -2.33 4.50
N TYR A 22 7.84 -2.30 5.71
CA TYR A 22 8.39 -1.52 6.82
C TYR A 22 9.84 -1.88 7.13
N GLN A 23 10.14 -3.17 7.30
CA GLN A 23 11.48 -3.65 7.60
C GLN A 23 12.41 -3.51 6.39
N ARG A 24 11.96 -3.88 5.21
CA ARG A 24 12.76 -3.86 3.99
C ARG A 24 13.20 -2.46 3.59
N LEU A 25 12.33 -1.46 3.74
CA LEU A 25 12.67 -0.08 3.43
C LEU A 25 13.64 0.50 4.46
N ARG A 26 13.50 0.15 5.74
CA ARG A 26 14.48 0.53 6.77
C ARG A 26 15.86 -0.09 6.55
N GLU A 27 15.91 -1.33 6.09
CA GLU A 27 17.16 -1.99 5.69
C GLU A 27 17.86 -1.26 4.53
N GLU A 28 17.09 -0.65 3.61
CA GLU A 28 17.61 0.21 2.52
C GLU A 28 18.00 1.63 2.99
N GLY A 29 17.83 1.96 4.26
CA GLY A 29 18.23 3.26 4.84
C GLY A 29 17.13 4.33 4.86
N TYR A 30 15.89 4.01 4.54
CA TYR A 30 14.78 4.95 4.64
C TYR A 30 14.28 5.09 6.09
N GLU A 31 13.80 6.29 6.43
CA GLU A 31 12.98 6.51 7.62
C GLU A 31 11.51 6.18 7.27
N VAL A 32 10.91 5.23 7.97
CA VAL A 32 9.57 4.73 7.65
C VAL A 32 8.60 5.00 8.78
N HIS A 33 7.48 5.67 8.48
CA HIS A 33 6.40 5.95 9.44
C HIS A 33 5.13 5.23 9.01
N ILE A 34 4.39 4.73 9.99
CA ILE A 34 3.06 4.16 9.82
C ILE A 34 2.01 5.16 10.27
N ALA A 35 1.11 5.54 9.35
CA ALA A 35 -0.04 6.39 9.64
C ALA A 35 -1.35 5.61 9.55
N ALA A 36 -2.28 5.94 10.45
CA ALA A 36 -3.59 5.32 10.56
C ALA A 36 -4.65 6.39 10.92
N PRO A 37 -5.96 6.03 11.01
CA PRO A 37 -6.99 7.00 11.43
C PRO A 37 -6.70 7.69 12.77
N ALA A 38 -5.98 7.00 13.66
CA ALA A 38 -5.56 7.54 14.96
C ALA A 38 -4.23 6.90 15.41
N ARG A 39 -3.46 7.60 16.25
CA ARG A 39 -2.32 7.02 16.94
C ARG A 39 -2.80 6.00 17.97
N LYS A 40 -2.61 4.71 17.66
CA LYS A 40 -2.99 3.60 18.55
C LYS A 40 -2.22 2.34 18.20
N GLN A 41 -2.37 1.30 19.02
CA GLN A 41 -1.99 -0.05 18.64
C GLN A 41 -2.95 -0.57 17.59
N LEU A 42 -2.46 -0.80 16.39
CA LEU A 42 -3.19 -1.43 15.30
C LEU A 42 -3.25 -2.93 15.51
N ARG A 43 -4.35 -3.54 15.11
CA ARG A 43 -4.57 -4.99 15.16
C ARG A 43 -4.61 -5.52 13.73
N PHE A 44 -3.53 -6.15 13.30
CA PHE A 44 -3.43 -6.75 11.99
C PHE A 44 -4.07 -8.14 11.97
N VAL A 45 -4.22 -8.67 10.77
CA VAL A 45 -4.72 -10.02 10.50
C VAL A 45 -3.68 -10.83 9.74
N VAL A 46 -3.85 -12.14 9.70
CA VAL A 46 -3.11 -13.06 8.84
C VAL A 46 -4.12 -13.70 7.91
N HIS A 47 -3.84 -13.61 6.62
CA HIS A 47 -4.59 -14.28 5.57
C HIS A 47 -3.82 -15.51 5.10
N ASP A 48 -4.53 -16.62 4.89
CA ASP A 48 -4.00 -17.86 4.34
C ASP A 48 -4.90 -18.37 3.22
N PHE A 49 -4.33 -19.11 2.26
CA PHE A 49 -5.07 -19.88 1.27
C PHE A 49 -5.14 -21.34 1.73
N GLU A 50 -6.31 -21.80 2.11
CA GLU A 50 -6.52 -23.17 2.58
C GLU A 50 -7.14 -24.03 1.49
N PRO A 51 -6.63 -25.26 1.23
CA PRO A 51 -7.19 -26.14 0.22
C PRO A 51 -8.69 -26.42 0.46
N GLY A 52 -9.51 -26.27 -0.58
CA GLY A 52 -10.95 -26.48 -0.51
C GLY A 52 -11.75 -25.29 0.03
N PHE A 53 -11.11 -24.16 0.25
CA PHE A 53 -11.76 -22.90 0.62
C PHE A 53 -11.76 -21.94 -0.58
N ASP A 54 -12.91 -21.36 -0.91
CA ASP A 54 -13.08 -20.58 -2.15
C ASP A 54 -12.41 -19.19 -2.11
N THR A 55 -11.97 -18.76 -0.94
CA THR A 55 -11.30 -17.47 -0.72
C THR A 55 -10.21 -17.61 0.34
N TYR A 56 -9.56 -16.52 0.74
CA TYR A 56 -8.61 -16.55 1.85
C TYR A 56 -9.33 -16.66 3.20
N THR A 57 -8.69 -17.34 4.15
CA THR A 57 -9.08 -17.35 5.56
C THR A 57 -8.48 -16.16 6.31
N GLU A 58 -9.02 -15.79 7.45
CA GLU A 58 -8.52 -14.71 8.30
C GLU A 58 -8.39 -15.12 9.75
N LYS A 59 -7.27 -14.80 10.36
CA LYS A 59 -7.02 -14.98 11.80
C LYS A 59 -6.31 -13.75 12.38
N PRO A 60 -6.36 -13.54 13.73
CA PRO A 60 -5.61 -12.46 14.36
C PRO A 60 -4.11 -12.54 14.03
N GLY A 61 -3.54 -11.39 13.64
CA GLY A 61 -2.14 -11.23 13.36
C GLY A 61 -1.40 -10.45 14.44
N TYR A 62 -0.33 -9.76 14.06
CA TYR A 62 0.44 -8.92 14.97
C TYR A 62 -0.30 -7.65 15.36
N THR A 63 0.11 -7.06 16.47
CA THR A 63 -0.22 -5.67 16.81
C THR A 63 0.98 -4.78 16.56
N TRP A 64 0.75 -3.56 16.08
CA TRP A 64 1.83 -2.62 15.78
C TRP A 64 1.40 -1.18 16.03
N PRO A 65 2.24 -0.32 16.63
CA PRO A 65 1.87 1.06 16.87
C PRO A 65 1.77 1.86 15.56
N ALA A 66 0.76 2.73 15.44
CA ALA A 66 0.75 3.79 14.45
C ALA A 66 1.59 4.97 14.98
N ASP A 67 2.51 5.46 14.16
CA ASP A 67 3.37 6.61 14.50
C ASP A 67 2.59 7.93 14.42
N LEU A 68 1.62 8.02 13.51
CA LEU A 68 0.84 9.23 13.20
C LEU A 68 -0.64 8.91 13.01
N ALA A 69 -1.48 9.88 13.37
CA ALA A 69 -2.84 9.94 12.84
C ALA A 69 -2.79 10.53 11.40
N PHE A 70 -3.77 10.19 10.53
CA PHE A 70 -3.83 10.78 9.18
C PHE A 70 -3.89 12.31 9.22
N SER A 71 -4.57 12.90 10.19
CA SER A 71 -4.65 14.35 10.39
C SER A 71 -3.33 15.04 10.74
N GLU A 72 -2.30 14.27 11.12
CA GLU A 72 -0.98 14.76 11.47
C GLU A 72 0.04 14.63 10.33
N VAL A 73 -0.36 13.97 9.23
CA VAL A 73 0.53 13.72 8.08
C VAL A 73 0.65 14.97 7.21
N ASP A 74 1.87 15.46 7.06
CA ASP A 74 2.24 16.36 5.95
C ASP A 74 2.76 15.52 4.77
N PRO A 75 1.98 15.33 3.68
CA PRO A 75 2.44 14.54 2.53
C PRO A 75 3.69 15.11 1.85
N GLY A 76 3.94 16.42 2.04
CA GLY A 76 5.13 17.10 1.51
C GLY A 76 6.43 16.56 2.12
N ALA A 77 6.38 16.11 3.37
CA ALA A 77 7.53 15.57 4.10
C ALA A 77 7.96 14.16 3.67
N TYR A 78 7.16 13.47 2.87
CA TYR A 78 7.41 12.09 2.44
C TYR A 78 7.75 12.01 0.95
N ALA A 79 8.71 11.18 0.63
CA ALA A 79 9.18 10.95 -0.74
C ALA A 79 8.36 9.90 -1.48
N ALA A 80 7.71 8.99 -0.76
CA ALA A 80 6.89 7.91 -1.32
C ALA A 80 5.83 7.43 -0.32
N VAL A 81 4.82 6.70 -0.81
CA VAL A 81 3.80 6.04 0.01
C VAL A 81 3.66 4.56 -0.31
N VAL A 82 3.44 3.75 0.71
CA VAL A 82 3.12 2.32 0.63
C VAL A 82 1.70 2.09 1.16
N ILE A 83 0.93 1.32 0.43
CA ILE A 83 -0.49 1.03 0.67
C ILE A 83 -0.68 -0.48 0.78
N PRO A 84 -0.61 -1.05 1.98
CA PRO A 84 -0.91 -2.45 2.24
C PRO A 84 -2.38 -2.79 2.03
N GLY A 85 -2.68 -4.08 1.96
CA GLY A 85 -4.03 -4.60 1.85
C GLY A 85 -4.61 -5.13 3.16
N GLY A 86 -5.12 -6.35 3.13
CA GLY A 86 -6.04 -6.85 4.12
C GLY A 86 -7.42 -6.23 3.95
N ARG A 87 -8.25 -6.19 4.99
CA ARG A 87 -9.56 -5.52 4.97
C ARG A 87 -9.49 -4.01 5.25
N ALA A 88 -8.35 -3.52 5.72
CA ALA A 88 -8.20 -2.09 6.05
C ALA A 88 -8.59 -1.14 4.90
N PRO A 89 -8.19 -1.36 3.64
CA PRO A 89 -8.58 -0.49 2.53
C PRO A 89 -10.09 -0.37 2.31
N GLU A 90 -10.87 -1.38 2.65
CA GLU A 90 -12.32 -1.39 2.43
C GLU A 90 -13.03 -0.25 3.17
N TYR A 91 -12.61 0.04 4.41
CA TYR A 91 -13.19 1.13 5.18
C TYR A 91 -12.39 2.43 5.07
N LEU A 92 -11.07 2.33 4.93
CA LEU A 92 -10.17 3.49 4.85
C LEU A 92 -10.41 4.35 3.60
N ARG A 93 -10.89 3.77 2.50
CA ARG A 93 -11.19 4.53 1.27
C ARG A 93 -12.22 5.64 1.46
N ASN A 94 -12.99 5.60 2.55
CA ASN A 94 -13.96 6.62 2.89
C ASN A 94 -13.39 7.73 3.79
N ASP A 95 -12.16 7.58 4.31
CA ASP A 95 -11.52 8.58 5.16
C ASP A 95 -11.08 9.81 4.35
N PRO A 96 -11.59 11.02 4.65
CA PRO A 96 -11.31 12.20 3.85
C PRO A 96 -9.86 12.69 4.00
N GLU A 97 -9.21 12.50 5.16
CA GLU A 97 -7.83 12.91 5.37
C GLU A 97 -6.88 11.97 4.58
N LEU A 98 -7.13 10.65 4.63
CA LEU A 98 -6.35 9.71 3.83
C LEU A 98 -6.49 10.01 2.33
N ARG A 99 -7.68 10.31 1.85
CA ARG A 99 -7.88 10.66 0.43
C ARG A 99 -7.09 11.90 0.02
N LYS A 100 -7.01 12.94 0.87
CA LYS A 100 -6.18 14.13 0.63
C LYS A 100 -4.70 13.76 0.56
N ILE A 101 -4.22 12.92 1.50
CA ILE A 101 -2.84 12.44 1.53
C ILE A 101 -2.52 11.75 0.21
N LEU A 102 -3.29 10.72 -0.18
CA LEU A 102 -3.03 9.95 -1.38
C LEU A 102 -3.09 10.80 -2.64
N LYS A 103 -4.10 11.68 -2.75
CA LYS A 103 -4.20 12.61 -3.88
C LYS A 103 -2.92 13.45 -4.05
N SER A 104 -2.33 13.92 -2.96
CA SER A 104 -1.07 14.69 -3.00
C SER A 104 0.09 13.90 -3.62
N PHE A 105 0.20 12.58 -3.36
CA PHE A 105 1.24 11.74 -3.97
C PHE A 105 1.06 11.60 -5.48
N PHE A 106 -0.18 11.44 -5.95
CA PHE A 106 -0.48 11.38 -7.39
C PHE A 106 -0.29 12.73 -8.08
N ASP A 107 -0.75 13.82 -7.49
CA ASP A 107 -0.62 15.18 -8.05
C ASP A 107 0.86 15.61 -8.17
N THR A 108 1.75 15.05 -7.35
CA THR A 108 3.18 15.37 -7.34
C THR A 108 4.07 14.28 -7.96
N ASP A 109 3.49 13.29 -8.63
CA ASP A 109 4.18 12.15 -9.28
C ASP A 109 5.19 11.43 -8.35
N LYS A 110 4.89 11.36 -7.05
CA LYS A 110 5.71 10.61 -6.09
C LYS A 110 5.48 9.11 -6.23
N PRO A 111 6.50 8.28 -5.92
CA PRO A 111 6.37 6.83 -5.92
C PRO A 111 5.25 6.32 -4.99
N VAL A 112 4.42 5.43 -5.52
CA VAL A 112 3.33 4.76 -4.81
C VAL A 112 3.50 3.26 -4.97
N ALA A 113 3.57 2.51 -3.87
CA ALA A 113 3.51 1.05 -3.87
C ALA A 113 2.20 0.59 -3.23
N GLN A 114 1.48 -0.29 -3.90
CA GLN A 114 0.21 -0.83 -3.42
C GLN A 114 0.15 -2.34 -3.62
N ILE A 115 -0.59 -3.02 -2.75
CA ILE A 115 -0.72 -4.48 -2.80
C ILE A 115 -2.10 -4.95 -2.35
N CYS A 116 -2.54 -6.09 -2.87
CA CYS A 116 -3.75 -6.80 -2.45
C CYS A 116 -5.01 -5.93 -2.60
N HIS A 117 -5.63 -5.53 -1.49
CA HIS A 117 -6.78 -4.61 -1.48
C HIS A 117 -6.38 -3.12 -1.44
N GLY A 118 -5.09 -2.82 -1.29
CA GLY A 118 -4.57 -1.44 -1.31
C GLY A 118 -5.06 -0.60 -2.49
N PRO A 119 -5.14 -1.14 -3.72
CA PRO A 119 -5.65 -0.41 -4.89
C PRO A 119 -7.07 0.15 -4.76
N LEU A 120 -7.88 -0.31 -3.82
CA LEU A 120 -9.17 0.33 -3.51
C LEU A 120 -9.02 1.77 -3.01
N LEU A 121 -7.91 2.07 -2.31
CA LEU A 121 -7.63 3.43 -1.83
C LEU A 121 -7.26 4.36 -2.98
N THR A 122 -6.46 3.88 -3.92
CA THR A 122 -6.02 4.68 -5.08
C THR A 122 -7.14 4.86 -6.10
N ALA A 123 -8.03 3.87 -6.24
CA ALA A 123 -9.27 4.01 -6.99
C ALA A 123 -10.16 5.13 -6.44
N ALA A 124 -10.24 5.28 -5.11
CA ALA A 124 -11.06 6.29 -4.46
C ALA A 124 -10.55 7.75 -4.64
N VAL A 125 -9.38 7.94 -5.25
CA VAL A 125 -8.78 9.26 -5.52
C VAL A 125 -8.43 9.46 -7.00
N ASP A 126 -9.07 8.70 -7.89
CA ASP A 126 -8.86 8.70 -9.34
C ASP A 126 -7.40 8.40 -9.78
N GLY A 127 -6.64 7.74 -8.89
CA GLY A 127 -5.23 7.44 -9.12
C GLY A 127 -4.97 6.30 -10.12
N LEU A 128 -6.01 5.60 -10.59
CA LEU A 128 -5.89 4.41 -11.44
C LEU A 128 -6.32 4.62 -12.88
N SER A 129 -7.00 5.72 -13.20
CA SER A 129 -7.52 5.98 -14.55
C SER A 129 -6.41 5.96 -15.60
N GLY A 130 -6.57 5.11 -16.62
CA GLY A 130 -5.62 4.96 -17.72
C GLY A 130 -4.32 4.20 -17.36
N ARG A 131 -4.16 3.71 -16.14
CA ARG A 131 -2.95 3.00 -15.68
C ARG A 131 -3.08 1.47 -15.83
N ARG A 132 -1.93 0.81 -15.94
CA ARG A 132 -1.82 -0.64 -15.81
C ARG A 132 -1.57 -0.97 -14.35
N VAL A 133 -2.33 -1.92 -13.80
CA VAL A 133 -2.23 -2.32 -12.40
C VAL A 133 -2.43 -3.82 -12.22
N THR A 134 -1.97 -4.33 -11.11
CA THR A 134 -2.44 -5.59 -10.53
C THR A 134 -2.99 -5.34 -9.12
N ALA A 135 -3.78 -6.25 -8.62
CA ALA A 135 -4.38 -6.24 -7.29
C ALA A 135 -4.68 -7.68 -6.87
N TYR A 136 -5.25 -7.89 -5.69
CA TYR A 136 -5.86 -9.19 -5.39
C TYR A 136 -6.83 -9.57 -6.51
N PRO A 137 -6.74 -10.79 -7.08
CA PRO A 137 -7.45 -11.12 -8.34
C PRO A 137 -8.96 -10.88 -8.31
N ALA A 138 -9.61 -11.07 -7.14
CA ALA A 138 -11.04 -10.80 -7.01
C ALA A 138 -11.43 -9.32 -7.22
N LEU A 139 -10.47 -8.40 -7.22
CA LEU A 139 -10.68 -6.96 -7.46
C LEU A 139 -10.53 -6.56 -8.93
N GLU A 140 -10.39 -7.49 -9.86
CA GLU A 140 -10.25 -7.17 -11.29
C GLU A 140 -11.34 -6.20 -11.78
N LEU A 141 -12.60 -6.48 -11.45
CA LEU A 141 -13.73 -5.65 -11.86
C LEU A 141 -13.69 -4.25 -11.22
N ASP A 142 -13.21 -4.15 -9.98
CA ASP A 142 -13.04 -2.85 -9.31
C ASP A 142 -11.97 -2.01 -10.02
N MET A 143 -10.85 -2.64 -10.41
CA MET A 143 -9.77 -1.97 -11.14
C MET A 143 -10.23 -1.51 -12.52
N GLN A 144 -10.94 -2.36 -13.26
CA GLN A 144 -11.52 -2.00 -14.55
C GLN A 144 -12.54 -0.87 -14.42
N SER A 145 -13.39 -0.91 -13.39
CA SER A 145 -14.38 0.14 -13.10
C SER A 145 -13.73 1.48 -12.74
N ALA A 146 -12.54 1.45 -12.14
CA ALA A 146 -11.72 2.62 -11.87
C ALA A 146 -10.93 3.13 -13.11
N GLY A 147 -11.14 2.52 -14.28
CA GLY A 147 -10.50 2.91 -15.55
C GLY A 147 -9.08 2.37 -15.73
N ALA A 148 -8.67 1.38 -14.94
CA ALA A 148 -7.37 0.74 -15.07
C ALA A 148 -7.40 -0.47 -16.03
N THR A 149 -6.24 -0.81 -16.60
CA THR A 149 -5.99 -2.08 -17.27
C THR A 149 -5.42 -3.06 -16.25
N PHE A 150 -6.22 -4.05 -15.88
CA PHE A 150 -5.79 -5.09 -14.93
C PHE A 150 -4.86 -6.10 -15.60
N GLN A 151 -3.81 -6.52 -14.89
CA GLN A 151 -2.84 -7.55 -15.32
C GLN A 151 -2.62 -8.53 -14.17
N ASP A 152 -3.00 -9.80 -14.35
CA ASP A 152 -2.75 -10.84 -13.34
C ASP A 152 -1.29 -11.31 -13.39
N THR A 153 -0.42 -10.58 -12.69
CA THR A 153 1.03 -10.85 -12.59
C THR A 153 1.56 -10.43 -11.22
N GLU A 154 2.70 -10.97 -10.81
CA GLU A 154 3.31 -10.73 -9.49
C GLU A 154 3.50 -9.25 -9.17
N ALA A 155 3.90 -8.46 -10.16
CA ALA A 155 4.09 -7.02 -10.00
C ALA A 155 3.88 -6.29 -11.33
N VAL A 156 3.25 -5.12 -11.27
CA VAL A 156 3.10 -4.21 -12.41
C VAL A 156 3.69 -2.86 -12.04
N VAL A 157 4.52 -2.33 -12.93
CA VAL A 157 5.09 -0.98 -12.84
C VAL A 157 4.46 -0.12 -13.92
N ASP A 158 3.88 1.00 -13.52
CA ASP A 158 3.35 2.02 -14.41
C ASP A 158 3.84 3.41 -13.95
N GLY A 159 4.95 3.86 -14.53
CA GLY A 159 5.61 5.09 -14.10
C GLY A 159 6.11 4.99 -12.64
N THR A 160 5.52 5.78 -11.76
CA THR A 160 5.83 5.80 -10.33
C THR A 160 4.93 4.88 -9.50
N LEU A 161 3.91 4.26 -10.10
CA LEU A 161 3.00 3.34 -9.44
C LEU A 161 3.51 1.90 -9.58
N VAL A 162 3.66 1.20 -8.46
CA VAL A 162 4.01 -0.23 -8.40
C VAL A 162 2.92 -0.98 -7.67
N SER A 163 2.32 -1.97 -8.29
CA SER A 163 1.23 -2.77 -7.72
C SER A 163 1.58 -4.25 -7.68
N SER A 164 0.97 -5.00 -6.74
CA SER A 164 1.15 -6.44 -6.56
C SER A 164 -0.14 -7.10 -6.08
N ARG A 165 -0.24 -8.45 -6.24
CA ARG A 165 -1.48 -9.18 -5.95
C ARG A 165 -1.70 -9.46 -4.47
N ALA A 166 -0.69 -10.02 -3.79
CA ALA A 166 -0.77 -10.44 -2.40
C ALA A 166 0.61 -10.76 -1.83
N TRP A 167 0.68 -11.12 -0.55
CA TRP A 167 1.94 -11.41 0.17
C TRP A 167 2.88 -12.44 -0.49
N PRO A 168 2.45 -13.46 -1.25
CA PRO A 168 3.39 -14.33 -1.95
C PRO A 168 4.26 -13.59 -2.97
N ASP A 169 3.79 -12.47 -3.49
CA ASP A 169 4.46 -11.68 -4.52
C ASP A 169 5.37 -10.57 -3.93
N HIS A 170 5.52 -10.48 -2.62
CA HIS A 170 6.35 -9.47 -1.94
C HIS A 170 7.76 -9.30 -2.53
N PRO A 171 8.50 -10.39 -2.88
CA PRO A 171 9.83 -10.23 -3.44
C PRO A 171 9.83 -9.49 -4.78
N ALA A 172 8.87 -9.77 -5.66
CA ALA A 172 8.70 -9.07 -6.92
C ALA A 172 8.29 -7.61 -6.70
N TRP A 173 7.28 -7.40 -5.87
CA TRP A 173 6.75 -6.07 -5.53
C TRP A 173 7.82 -5.12 -5.01
N MET A 174 8.52 -5.50 -3.94
CA MET A 174 9.52 -4.65 -3.32
C MET A 174 10.77 -4.48 -4.18
N ARG A 175 11.16 -5.49 -4.96
CA ARG A 175 12.23 -5.35 -5.95
C ARG A 175 11.95 -4.24 -6.97
N GLU A 176 10.74 -4.21 -7.51
CA GLU A 176 10.34 -3.20 -8.49
C GLU A 176 10.16 -1.81 -7.82
N PHE A 177 9.56 -1.77 -6.64
CA PHE A 177 9.41 -0.51 -5.91
C PHE A 177 10.76 0.13 -5.55
N LEU A 178 11.73 -0.66 -5.11
CA LEU A 178 13.07 -0.18 -4.81
C LEU A 178 13.81 0.36 -6.05
N LYS A 179 13.56 -0.20 -7.24
CA LYS A 179 14.10 0.38 -8.48
C LYS A 179 13.54 1.78 -8.74
N VAL A 180 12.22 1.95 -8.56
CA VAL A 180 11.57 3.26 -8.69
C VAL A 180 12.11 4.23 -7.64
N LEU A 181 12.23 3.82 -6.39
CA LEU A 181 12.76 4.66 -5.31
C LEU A 181 14.20 5.11 -5.57
N ARG A 182 15.08 4.22 -5.99
CA ARG A 182 16.48 4.58 -6.29
C ARG A 182 16.60 5.64 -7.38
N THR A 183 15.63 5.71 -8.28
CA THR A 183 15.61 6.71 -9.37
C THR A 183 14.94 8.01 -8.95
N LYS A 184 13.83 7.94 -8.22
CA LYS A 184 12.96 9.09 -7.92
C LYS A 184 13.17 9.68 -6.52
N ALA A 185 13.58 8.86 -5.56
CA ALA A 185 13.66 9.20 -4.14
C ALA A 185 14.74 8.34 -3.42
N PRO A 186 16.01 8.47 -3.79
CA PRO A 186 17.08 7.66 -3.20
C PRO A 186 17.19 7.88 -1.69
N ALA A 187 17.59 6.84 -0.95
CA ALA A 187 17.94 6.95 0.45
C ALA A 187 19.18 7.85 0.62
N THR A 188 19.18 8.70 1.65
CA THR A 188 20.25 9.69 1.92
C THR A 188 20.84 9.51 3.31
#